data_7a70a83280e3e51194ad7520bc42dfab
#
_entry.id   7a70a83280e3e51194ad7520bc42dfab
#
_cell.length_a   1.000
_cell.length_b   1.000
_cell.length_c   1.000
_cell.angle_alpha   90.00
_cell.angle_beta   90.00
_cell.angle_gamma   90.00
#
_symmetry.space_group_name_H-M   'P 1'
#
loop_
_entity.id
_entity.type
_entity.pdbx_description
1 polymer ?
#
loop_
_entity_poly.entity_id
_entity_poly.type
_entity_poly.pdbx_seq_one_letter_code
_entity_poly.pdbx_strand_id
1 'polypeptide(L)'
;MDKLFIDKRVQKICKEFDDAFEQKNLIRIKKNFKSALGLLNSELDEISKCNLYYSIGTAHGDYIQIGINRLSDKEIEYNLEQSFFYLRKAVDLIEENDIPREISLKVYTNLGNLFDEVNRRNEGIECYKKALEIYPNFAMANGNLGMAIFLYSRIIYDNSHQVILDHEAYKYLKKSFQDKRNLFDYAEKDFNNYCSQIERVYTKEFLDNSLTFDDFPILDEEERKYRQWCAQNSLFLNPLNDILDNNVVWRDIMHLPNMIMNVKDEQKMRFFGLMNEIKQEYISSRYLFYESIQPRETEHFSDRENHLVDSFDFATYSIYNYKMRMTFRSLYSILDKVAFFLNEYFEIGIKEYDVNYKSIWYIAKKKANGKIIYKYNNPIKE
;
A
#
# COMPACT_ATOMS: atom_id res chain seq x y z
N MET A 1 21.39 -4.10 26.79
CA MET A 1 20.43 -3.07 26.38
C MET A 1 21.23 -1.77 26.25
N ASP A 2 21.71 -1.50 25.07
CA ASP A 2 22.38 -0.23 24.82
C ASP A 2 21.33 0.88 24.95
N LYS A 3 21.66 1.88 25.75
CA LYS A 3 20.78 3.03 25.92
C LYS A 3 20.57 3.69 24.57
N LEU A 4 19.33 3.71 24.10
CA LEU A 4 18.93 4.46 22.90
C LEU A 4 19.40 5.91 23.06
N PHE A 5 20.47 6.31 22.39
CA PHE A 5 21.00 7.66 22.48
C PHE A 5 20.31 8.52 21.43
N ILE A 6 19.14 9.03 21.77
CA ILE A 6 18.47 10.08 20.99
C ILE A 6 18.92 11.44 21.53
N ASP A 7 19.23 12.39 20.64
CA ASP A 7 19.58 13.77 21.01
C ASP A 7 18.53 14.37 21.97
N LYS A 8 18.99 14.96 23.05
CA LYS A 8 18.10 15.53 24.08
C LYS A 8 17.14 16.61 23.55
N ARG A 9 17.57 17.35 22.51
CA ARG A 9 16.72 18.36 21.85
C ARG A 9 15.57 17.68 21.12
N VAL A 10 15.83 16.54 20.45
CA VAL A 10 14.82 15.72 19.79
C VAL A 10 13.86 15.10 20.80
N GLN A 11 14.38 14.51 21.88
CA GLN A 11 13.53 13.95 22.95
C GLN A 11 12.58 15.00 23.53
N LYS A 12 13.08 16.23 23.73
CA LYS A 12 12.25 17.34 24.23
C LYS A 12 11.12 17.69 23.26
N ILE A 13 11.42 17.82 21.96
CA ILE A 13 10.42 18.17 20.95
C ILE A 13 9.36 17.05 20.79
N CYS A 14 9.77 15.77 20.82
CA CYS A 14 8.84 14.64 20.79
C CYS A 14 7.87 14.72 21.98
N LYS A 15 8.39 14.92 23.18
CA LYS A 15 7.55 15.08 24.38
C LYS A 15 6.61 16.30 24.28
N GLU A 16 7.07 17.40 23.69
CA GLU A 16 6.22 18.58 23.50
C GLU A 16 5.07 18.33 22.52
N PHE A 17 5.26 17.45 21.51
CA PHE A 17 4.17 16.99 20.64
C PHE A 17 3.18 16.11 21.41
N ASP A 18 3.68 15.09 22.15
CA ASP A 18 2.84 14.21 22.97
C ASP A 18 2.00 15.01 23.99
N ASP A 19 2.63 15.91 24.74
CA ASP A 19 1.94 16.78 25.71
C ASP A 19 0.88 17.68 25.03
N ALA A 20 1.15 18.16 23.81
CA ALA A 20 0.22 19.00 23.07
C ALA A 20 -0.98 18.20 22.54
N PHE A 21 -0.75 16.94 22.13
CA PHE A 21 -1.80 16.02 21.73
C PHE A 21 -2.73 15.67 22.91
N GLU A 22 -2.17 15.25 24.06
CA GLU A 22 -2.94 14.95 25.27
C GLU A 22 -3.82 16.13 25.71
N GLN A 23 -3.28 17.36 25.60
CA GLN A 23 -4.01 18.60 25.91
C GLN A 23 -4.97 19.04 24.80
N LYS A 24 -5.04 18.32 23.68
CA LYS A 24 -5.83 18.69 22.48
C LYS A 24 -5.57 20.14 22.00
N ASN A 25 -4.31 20.56 22.06
CA ASN A 25 -3.92 21.93 21.82
C ASN A 25 -3.29 22.15 20.44
N LEU A 26 -4.13 22.44 19.44
CA LEU A 26 -3.71 22.71 18.06
C LEU A 26 -2.68 23.84 17.92
N ILE A 27 -2.79 24.89 18.73
CA ILE A 27 -1.87 26.03 18.67
C ILE A 27 -0.47 25.58 19.11
N ARG A 28 -0.38 24.77 20.16
CA ARG A 28 0.89 24.23 20.66
C ARG A 28 1.53 23.28 19.65
N ILE A 29 0.75 22.38 19.00
CA ILE A 29 1.25 21.52 17.93
C ILE A 29 1.83 22.38 16.80
N LYS A 30 1.08 23.38 16.33
CA LYS A 30 1.52 24.27 15.24
C LYS A 30 2.80 25.06 15.59
N LYS A 31 2.99 25.44 16.85
CA LYS A 31 4.23 26.07 17.33
C LYS A 31 5.40 25.07 17.32
N ASN A 32 5.13 23.85 17.75
CA ASN A 32 6.14 22.78 17.85
C ASN A 32 6.66 22.38 16.47
N PHE A 33 5.84 22.38 15.40
CA PHE A 33 6.33 22.18 14.04
C PHE A 33 7.48 23.13 13.67
N LYS A 34 7.36 24.41 14.02
CA LYS A 34 8.42 25.39 13.74
C LYS A 34 9.74 25.05 14.44
N SER A 35 9.65 24.60 15.69
CA SER A 35 10.83 24.18 16.46
C SER A 35 11.43 22.89 15.93
N ALA A 36 10.61 21.90 15.57
CA ALA A 36 11.03 20.64 14.99
C ALA A 36 11.71 20.82 13.63
N LEU A 37 11.14 21.64 12.74
CA LEU A 37 11.75 21.96 11.44
C LEU A 37 13.07 22.72 11.58
N GLY A 38 13.17 23.62 12.57
CA GLY A 38 14.45 24.29 12.91
C GLY A 38 15.51 23.29 13.37
N LEU A 39 15.11 22.25 14.12
CA LEU A 39 16.02 21.22 14.59
C LEU A 39 16.50 20.29 13.46
N LEU A 40 15.68 20.01 12.45
CA LEU A 40 16.10 19.25 11.26
C LEU A 40 17.23 19.93 10.47
N ASN A 41 17.38 21.26 10.58
CA ASN A 41 18.47 22.01 9.95
C ASN A 41 19.77 21.97 10.78
N SER A 42 19.77 21.39 11.97
CA SER A 42 20.97 21.20 12.79
C SER A 42 21.60 19.84 12.52
N GLU A 43 22.84 19.69 12.93
CA GLU A 43 23.54 18.40 12.87
C GLU A 43 22.88 17.41 13.85
N LEU A 44 22.35 16.31 13.33
CA LEU A 44 21.73 15.20 14.05
C LEU A 44 22.27 13.88 13.53
N ASP A 45 22.47 12.91 14.42
CA ASP A 45 22.69 11.52 14.03
C ASP A 45 21.42 10.93 13.38
N GLU A 46 21.58 9.83 12.61
CA GLU A 46 20.48 9.25 11.82
C GLU A 46 19.35 8.67 12.70
N ILE A 47 19.68 8.18 13.90
CA ILE A 47 18.68 7.68 14.86
C ILE A 47 17.80 8.82 15.37
N SER A 48 18.43 9.93 15.80
CA SER A 48 17.76 11.13 16.25
C SER A 48 16.91 11.75 15.15
N LYS A 49 17.43 11.79 13.94
CA LYS A 49 16.76 12.33 12.75
C LYS A 49 15.54 11.48 12.37
N CYS A 50 15.69 10.13 12.35
CA CYS A 50 14.59 9.20 12.12
C CYS A 50 13.46 9.39 13.15
N ASN A 51 13.81 9.47 14.45
CA ASN A 51 12.83 9.70 15.50
C ASN A 51 12.14 11.07 15.39
N LEU A 52 12.85 12.11 14.93
CA LEU A 52 12.28 13.43 14.71
C LEU A 52 11.32 13.42 13.50
N TYR A 53 11.68 12.77 12.39
CA TYR A 53 10.79 12.60 11.26
C TYR A 53 9.51 11.84 11.64
N TYR A 54 9.66 10.75 12.38
CA TYR A 54 8.52 10.01 12.95
C TYR A 54 7.61 10.92 13.74
N SER A 55 8.16 11.70 14.69
CA SER A 55 7.36 12.56 15.57
C SER A 55 6.69 13.72 14.83
N ILE A 56 7.34 14.29 13.81
CA ILE A 56 6.71 15.32 12.96
C ILE A 56 5.56 14.67 12.14
N GLY A 57 5.79 13.50 11.56
CA GLY A 57 4.80 12.81 10.76
C GLY A 57 3.54 12.45 11.57
N THR A 58 3.71 11.87 12.77
CA THR A 58 2.59 11.56 13.66
C THR A 58 1.87 12.81 14.14
N ALA A 59 2.61 13.86 14.50
CA ALA A 59 2.01 15.12 14.95
C ALA A 59 1.12 15.80 13.89
N HIS A 60 1.40 15.61 12.59
CA HIS A 60 0.51 16.06 11.52
C HIS A 60 -0.81 15.27 11.50
N GLY A 61 -0.78 13.95 11.73
CA GLY A 61 -1.96 13.11 11.92
C GLY A 61 -2.77 13.54 13.15
N ASP A 62 -2.09 13.74 14.29
CA ASP A 62 -2.69 14.21 15.54
C ASP A 62 -3.38 15.58 15.36
N TYR A 63 -2.75 16.47 14.59
CA TYR A 63 -3.33 17.78 14.27
C TYR A 63 -4.65 17.64 13.51
N ILE A 64 -4.73 16.73 12.55
CA ILE A 64 -5.99 16.42 11.83
C ILE A 64 -7.01 15.85 12.81
N GLN A 65 -6.64 14.83 13.57
CA GLN A 65 -7.55 14.15 14.50
C GLN A 65 -8.20 15.11 15.50
N ILE A 66 -7.39 15.99 16.13
CA ILE A 66 -7.90 16.99 17.09
C ILE A 66 -8.74 18.06 16.40
N GLY A 67 -8.35 18.44 15.17
CA GLY A 67 -8.92 19.58 14.45
C GLY A 67 -10.02 19.24 13.45
N ILE A 68 -10.39 17.96 13.26
CA ILE A 68 -11.23 17.47 12.16
C ILE A 68 -12.51 18.28 11.92
N ASN A 69 -13.16 18.78 12.98
CA ASN A 69 -14.38 19.57 12.91
C ASN A 69 -14.13 21.08 12.73
N ARG A 70 -12.88 21.53 12.64
CA ARG A 70 -12.48 22.95 12.61
C ARG A 70 -11.54 23.28 11.47
N LEU A 71 -10.88 22.28 10.89
CA LEU A 71 -9.95 22.45 9.79
C LEU A 71 -10.70 22.49 8.46
N SER A 72 -10.21 23.29 7.53
CA SER A 72 -10.64 23.26 6.14
C SER A 72 -10.08 22.03 5.42
N ASP A 73 -10.74 21.60 4.34
CA ASP A 73 -10.27 20.47 3.49
C ASP A 73 -8.82 20.67 3.06
N LYS A 74 -8.40 21.89 2.73
CA LYS A 74 -7.01 22.21 2.35
C LYS A 74 -6.02 22.02 3.49
N GLU A 75 -6.42 22.32 4.72
CA GLU A 75 -5.55 22.12 5.88
C GLU A 75 -5.43 20.63 6.20
N ILE A 76 -6.52 19.87 6.06
CA ILE A 76 -6.52 18.42 6.20
C ILE A 76 -5.61 17.80 5.13
N GLU A 77 -5.80 18.13 3.85
CA GLU A 77 -4.98 17.68 2.74
C GLU A 77 -3.49 17.97 2.96
N TYR A 78 -3.15 19.22 3.31
CA TYR A 78 -1.77 19.62 3.59
C TYR A 78 -1.15 18.80 4.73
N ASN A 79 -1.85 18.65 5.85
CA ASN A 79 -1.30 17.93 7.00
C ASN A 79 -1.19 16.42 6.70
N LEU A 80 -2.12 15.87 5.93
CA LEU A 80 -2.06 14.48 5.47
C LEU A 80 -0.82 14.25 4.59
N GLU A 81 -0.57 15.11 3.61
CA GLU A 81 0.63 15.06 2.77
C GLU A 81 1.92 15.16 3.60
N GLN A 82 1.95 16.05 4.59
CA GLN A 82 3.12 16.19 5.47
C GLN A 82 3.31 14.95 6.35
N SER A 83 2.24 14.35 6.88
CA SER A 83 2.31 13.11 7.63
C SER A 83 2.95 11.99 6.80
N PHE A 84 2.48 11.77 5.58
CA PHE A 84 3.09 10.79 4.66
C PHE A 84 4.54 11.13 4.33
N PHE A 85 4.83 12.41 4.05
CA PHE A 85 6.20 12.83 3.69
C PHE A 85 7.20 12.49 4.79
N TYR A 86 6.91 12.88 6.04
CA TYR A 86 7.84 12.68 7.15
C TYR A 86 7.93 11.20 7.57
N LEU A 87 6.82 10.46 7.60
CA LEU A 87 6.86 9.02 7.90
C LEU A 87 7.66 8.25 6.84
N ARG A 88 7.54 8.60 5.55
CA ARG A 88 8.37 8.00 4.49
C ARG A 88 9.84 8.37 4.64
N LYS A 89 10.17 9.61 5.01
CA LYS A 89 11.54 10.00 5.34
C LYS A 89 12.13 9.19 6.51
N ALA A 90 11.32 8.84 7.48
CA ALA A 90 11.74 7.95 8.55
C ALA A 90 11.99 6.51 8.03
N VAL A 91 11.15 6.01 7.10
CA VAL A 91 11.35 4.71 6.44
C VAL A 91 12.63 4.71 5.60
N ASP A 92 12.89 5.76 4.79
CA ASP A 92 14.13 5.88 4.01
C ASP A 92 15.37 5.69 4.91
N LEU A 93 15.37 6.32 6.12
CA LEU A 93 16.47 6.17 7.08
C LEU A 93 16.56 4.75 7.68
N ILE A 94 15.42 4.08 7.90
CA ILE A 94 15.39 2.70 8.41
C ILE A 94 15.99 1.74 7.36
N GLU A 95 15.70 1.96 6.09
CA GLU A 95 16.17 1.10 5.00
C GLU A 95 17.67 1.31 4.70
N GLU A 96 18.22 2.50 5.00
CA GLU A 96 19.61 2.85 4.72
C GLU A 96 20.55 2.68 5.93
N ASN A 97 20.01 2.60 7.16
CA ASN A 97 20.79 2.66 8.39
C ASN A 97 20.31 1.65 9.44
N ASP A 98 21.16 1.31 10.39
CA ASP A 98 20.81 0.47 11.54
C ASP A 98 20.03 1.28 12.59
N ILE A 99 18.75 1.46 12.33
CA ILE A 99 17.85 2.18 13.24
C ILE A 99 17.30 1.21 14.30
N PRO A 100 17.29 1.59 15.59
CA PRO A 100 16.78 0.75 16.66
C PRO A 100 15.37 0.22 16.41
N ARG A 101 15.20 -1.07 16.70
CA ARG A 101 13.95 -1.81 16.48
C ARG A 101 12.71 -1.08 17.01
N GLU A 102 12.79 -0.47 18.19
CA GLU A 102 11.68 0.21 18.84
C GLU A 102 11.19 1.43 18.04
N ILE A 103 12.07 2.11 17.32
CA ILE A 103 11.71 3.22 16.41
C ILE A 103 11.11 2.65 15.13
N SER A 104 11.77 1.66 14.54
CA SER A 104 11.32 1.05 13.27
C SER A 104 9.92 0.46 13.36
N LEU A 105 9.62 -0.24 14.47
CA LEU A 105 8.27 -0.77 14.75
C LEU A 105 7.20 0.32 14.78
N LYS A 106 7.50 1.45 15.45
CA LYS A 106 6.57 2.59 15.53
C LYS A 106 6.36 3.24 14.16
N VAL A 107 7.44 3.46 13.42
CA VAL A 107 7.38 4.09 12.08
C VAL A 107 6.51 3.27 11.13
N TYR A 108 6.82 1.98 10.97
CA TYR A 108 6.03 1.12 10.07
C TYR A 108 4.57 0.98 10.52
N THR A 109 4.32 0.80 11.83
CA THR A 109 2.95 0.66 12.32
C THR A 109 2.13 1.93 12.11
N ASN A 110 2.69 3.12 12.37
CA ASN A 110 1.96 4.37 12.20
C ASN A 110 1.82 4.77 10.73
N LEU A 111 2.79 4.44 9.88
CA LEU A 111 2.63 4.60 8.44
C LEU A 111 1.51 3.67 7.91
N GLY A 112 1.44 2.44 8.42
CA GLY A 112 0.35 1.51 8.13
C GLY A 112 -1.01 2.05 8.54
N ASN A 113 -1.12 2.62 9.75
CA ASN A 113 -2.35 3.26 10.24
C ASN A 113 -2.77 4.42 9.31
N LEU A 114 -1.82 5.26 8.92
CA LEU A 114 -2.09 6.38 8.02
C LEU A 114 -2.59 5.92 6.64
N PHE A 115 -2.01 4.84 6.09
CA PHE A 115 -2.52 4.25 4.85
C PHE A 115 -3.94 3.70 5.01
N ASP A 116 -4.24 3.05 6.13
CA ASP A 116 -5.56 2.48 6.39
C ASP A 116 -6.63 3.57 6.57
N GLU A 117 -6.30 4.69 7.24
CA GLU A 117 -7.15 5.87 7.40
C GLU A 117 -7.58 6.50 6.07
N VAL A 118 -6.73 6.43 5.04
CA VAL A 118 -7.04 6.94 3.69
C VAL A 118 -7.54 5.85 2.73
N ASN A 119 -7.94 4.69 3.25
CA ASN A 119 -8.41 3.53 2.49
C ASN A 119 -7.38 2.94 1.49
N ARG A 120 -6.08 3.20 1.71
CA ARG A 120 -4.97 2.55 1.00
C ARG A 120 -4.53 1.30 1.77
N ARG A 121 -5.44 0.38 1.93
CA ARG A 121 -5.35 -0.74 2.87
C ARG A 121 -4.23 -1.72 2.53
N ASN A 122 -3.97 -1.97 1.25
CA ASN A 122 -2.91 -2.88 0.83
C ASN A 122 -1.53 -2.35 1.24
N GLU A 123 -1.28 -1.05 1.09
CA GLU A 123 -0.03 -0.44 1.56
C GLU A 123 0.07 -0.43 3.09
N GLY A 124 -1.07 -0.31 3.79
CA GLY A 124 -1.13 -0.48 5.25
C GLY A 124 -0.72 -1.88 5.68
N ILE A 125 -1.27 -2.91 5.01
CA ILE A 125 -0.93 -4.32 5.23
C ILE A 125 0.58 -4.56 5.05
N GLU A 126 1.17 -4.03 3.99
CA GLU A 126 2.62 -4.13 3.74
C GLU A 126 3.46 -3.49 4.87
N CYS A 127 3.04 -2.33 5.37
CA CYS A 127 3.71 -1.68 6.49
C CYS A 127 3.65 -2.52 7.77
N TYR A 128 2.48 -3.10 8.09
CA TYR A 128 2.35 -3.98 9.25
C TYR A 128 3.17 -5.26 9.10
N LYS A 129 3.24 -5.86 7.91
CA LYS A 129 4.10 -7.00 7.63
C LYS A 129 5.57 -6.65 7.86
N LYS A 130 6.06 -5.51 7.36
CA LYS A 130 7.44 -5.04 7.61
C LYS A 130 7.72 -4.87 9.12
N ALA A 131 6.78 -4.35 9.90
CA ALA A 131 6.93 -4.30 11.35
C ALA A 131 7.03 -5.71 11.96
N LEU A 132 6.26 -6.68 11.47
CA LEU A 132 6.27 -8.06 11.96
C LEU A 132 7.49 -8.86 11.50
N GLU A 133 8.14 -8.52 10.41
CA GLU A 133 9.46 -9.04 10.02
C GLU A 133 10.52 -8.67 11.07
N ILE A 134 10.47 -7.44 11.60
CA ILE A 134 11.38 -6.96 12.65
C ILE A 134 11.07 -7.61 14.01
N TYR A 135 9.79 -7.69 14.39
CA TYR A 135 9.35 -8.32 15.63
C TYR A 135 8.01 -9.05 15.43
N PRO A 136 8.02 -10.37 15.19
CA PRO A 136 6.83 -11.17 14.86
C PRO A 136 5.71 -11.15 15.91
N ASN A 137 6.02 -10.84 17.16
CA ASN A 137 5.05 -10.81 18.24
C ASN A 137 4.61 -9.39 18.64
N PHE A 138 4.95 -8.37 17.84
CA PHE A 138 4.54 -7.00 18.17
C PHE A 138 3.01 -6.87 18.14
N ALA A 139 2.42 -6.65 19.30
CA ALA A 139 0.96 -6.69 19.50
C ALA A 139 0.20 -5.72 18.60
N MET A 140 0.65 -4.46 18.53
CA MET A 140 -0.03 -3.44 17.75
C MET A 140 -0.03 -3.76 16.25
N ALA A 141 1.11 -4.20 15.69
CA ALA A 141 1.17 -4.56 14.28
C ALA A 141 0.34 -5.82 13.96
N ASN A 142 0.34 -6.83 14.84
CA ASN A 142 -0.51 -8.01 14.67
C ASN A 142 -2.01 -7.62 14.70
N GLY A 143 -2.43 -6.83 15.66
CA GLY A 143 -3.84 -6.43 15.80
C GLY A 143 -4.30 -5.55 14.63
N ASN A 144 -3.51 -4.55 14.25
CA ASN A 144 -3.82 -3.67 13.12
C ASN A 144 -3.83 -4.43 11.78
N LEU A 145 -2.89 -5.36 11.58
CA LEU A 145 -2.89 -6.24 10.41
C LEU A 145 -4.15 -7.11 10.36
N GLY A 146 -4.51 -7.74 11.48
CA GLY A 146 -5.73 -8.55 11.56
C GLY A 146 -6.99 -7.73 11.27
N MET A 147 -7.08 -6.51 11.80
CA MET A 147 -8.18 -5.58 11.52
C MET A 147 -8.21 -5.18 10.05
N ALA A 148 -7.05 -4.82 9.48
CA ALA A 148 -6.95 -4.44 8.06
C ALA A 148 -7.37 -5.58 7.12
N ILE A 149 -6.94 -6.83 7.39
CA ILE A 149 -7.34 -8.00 6.62
C ILE A 149 -8.86 -8.24 6.75
N PHE A 150 -9.43 -8.14 7.95
CA PHE A 150 -10.88 -8.29 8.14
C PHE A 150 -11.67 -7.24 7.34
N LEU A 151 -11.24 -5.97 7.38
CA LEU A 151 -11.89 -4.93 6.61
C LEU A 151 -11.67 -5.09 5.10
N TYR A 152 -10.51 -5.61 4.68
CA TYR A 152 -10.24 -5.95 3.30
C TYR A 152 -11.15 -7.06 2.79
N SER A 153 -11.39 -8.10 3.61
CA SER A 153 -12.31 -9.18 3.23
C SER A 153 -13.74 -8.69 2.95
N ARG A 154 -14.19 -7.58 3.58
CA ARG A 154 -15.54 -7.02 3.36
C ARG A 154 -15.74 -6.37 1.99
N ILE A 155 -14.67 -6.00 1.30
CA ILE A 155 -14.73 -5.42 -0.05
C ILE A 155 -14.52 -6.47 -1.15
N ILE A 156 -14.14 -7.69 -0.79
CA ILE A 156 -13.96 -8.80 -1.75
C ILE A 156 -15.33 -9.42 -2.02
N TYR A 157 -15.66 -9.62 -3.28
CA TYR A 157 -16.95 -10.19 -3.71
C TYR A 157 -16.98 -11.72 -3.73
N ASP A 158 -15.81 -12.37 -3.70
CA ASP A 158 -15.68 -13.84 -3.68
C ASP A 158 -15.73 -14.37 -2.24
N ASN A 159 -16.80 -15.09 -1.93
CA ASN A 159 -17.02 -15.64 -0.59
C ASN A 159 -15.92 -16.62 -0.14
N SER A 160 -15.32 -17.37 -1.07
CA SER A 160 -14.23 -18.29 -0.75
C SER A 160 -12.99 -17.54 -0.27
N HIS A 161 -12.68 -16.42 -0.93
CA HIS A 161 -11.59 -15.53 -0.50
C HIS A 161 -11.92 -14.87 0.85
N GLN A 162 -13.16 -14.43 1.05
CA GLN A 162 -13.57 -13.85 2.34
C GLN A 162 -13.33 -14.81 3.50
N VAL A 163 -13.66 -16.09 3.33
CA VAL A 163 -13.46 -17.12 4.37
C VAL A 163 -11.99 -17.26 4.72
N ILE A 164 -11.10 -17.29 3.73
CA ILE A 164 -9.65 -17.39 3.94
C ILE A 164 -9.11 -16.14 4.63
N LEU A 165 -9.52 -14.96 4.17
CA LEU A 165 -9.09 -13.68 4.74
C LEU A 165 -9.58 -13.51 6.18
N ASP A 166 -10.82 -13.90 6.49
CA ASP A 166 -11.35 -13.85 7.86
C ASP A 166 -10.59 -14.77 8.80
N HIS A 167 -10.20 -15.97 8.31
CA HIS A 167 -9.39 -16.90 9.09
C HIS A 167 -7.99 -16.31 9.38
N GLU A 168 -7.32 -15.75 8.37
CA GLU A 168 -6.02 -15.09 8.57
C GLU A 168 -6.13 -13.86 9.49
N ALA A 169 -7.17 -13.04 9.32
CA ALA A 169 -7.46 -11.92 10.21
C ALA A 169 -7.57 -12.38 11.67
N TYR A 170 -8.32 -13.45 11.91
CA TYR A 170 -8.48 -14.01 13.26
C TYR A 170 -7.15 -14.46 13.87
N LYS A 171 -6.29 -15.11 13.10
CA LYS A 171 -4.96 -15.54 13.57
C LYS A 171 -4.12 -14.35 14.04
N TYR A 172 -4.05 -13.28 13.25
CA TYR A 172 -3.29 -12.08 13.61
C TYR A 172 -3.91 -11.36 14.80
N LEU A 173 -5.24 -11.21 14.85
CA LEU A 173 -5.94 -10.64 16.01
C LEU A 173 -5.66 -11.44 17.30
N LYS A 174 -5.75 -12.77 17.27
CA LYS A 174 -5.44 -13.61 18.44
C LYS A 174 -3.98 -13.51 18.86
N LYS A 175 -3.07 -13.39 17.90
CA LYS A 175 -1.64 -13.23 18.17
C LYS A 175 -1.32 -11.89 18.86
N SER A 176 -2.09 -10.83 18.60
CA SER A 176 -1.89 -9.53 19.25
C SER A 176 -2.01 -9.59 20.77
N PHE A 177 -2.83 -10.50 21.32
CA PHE A 177 -3.02 -10.65 22.77
C PHE A 177 -1.90 -11.40 23.49
N GLN A 178 -0.90 -11.92 22.75
CA GLN A 178 0.21 -12.66 23.33
C GLN A 178 1.28 -11.73 23.94
N ASP A 179 1.44 -10.53 23.43
CA ASP A 179 2.39 -9.52 23.94
C ASP A 179 1.67 -8.36 24.62
N LYS A 180 1.11 -8.59 25.80
CA LYS A 180 0.35 -7.59 26.54
C LYS A 180 1.13 -6.32 26.91
N ARG A 181 2.47 -6.36 26.89
CA ARG A 181 3.29 -5.18 27.23
C ARG A 181 3.27 -4.11 26.14
N ASN A 182 2.99 -4.52 24.91
CA ASN A 182 2.93 -3.65 23.74
C ASN A 182 1.50 -3.53 23.18
N LEU A 183 0.49 -3.84 23.99
CA LEU A 183 -0.92 -3.72 23.65
C LEU A 183 -1.58 -2.63 24.49
N PHE A 184 -2.12 -1.62 23.86
CA PHE A 184 -2.84 -0.54 24.53
C PHE A 184 -4.30 -0.95 24.80
N ASP A 185 -4.86 -0.55 25.94
CA ASP A 185 -6.20 -0.94 26.38
C ASP A 185 -7.30 -0.61 25.37
N TYR A 186 -7.21 0.54 24.68
CA TYR A 186 -8.16 0.92 23.65
C TYR A 186 -8.08 -0.02 22.44
N ALA A 187 -6.88 -0.38 22.04
CA ALA A 187 -6.65 -1.28 20.90
C ALA A 187 -7.09 -2.72 21.26
N GLU A 188 -6.85 -3.18 22.48
CA GLU A 188 -7.31 -4.48 22.95
C GLU A 188 -8.83 -4.62 22.82
N LYS A 189 -9.57 -3.58 23.15
CA LYS A 189 -11.04 -3.57 23.03
C LYS A 189 -11.48 -3.67 21.56
N ASP A 190 -10.84 -2.93 20.68
CA ASP A 190 -11.17 -2.96 19.26
C ASP A 190 -10.82 -4.31 18.64
N PHE A 191 -9.65 -4.86 18.92
CA PHE A 191 -9.24 -6.18 18.44
C PHE A 191 -10.15 -7.30 18.93
N ASN A 192 -10.59 -7.26 20.19
CA ASN A 192 -11.58 -8.19 20.72
C ASN A 192 -12.94 -8.07 20.02
N ASN A 193 -13.36 -6.86 19.66
CA ASN A 193 -14.61 -6.66 18.91
C ASN A 193 -14.53 -7.33 17.53
N TYR A 194 -13.42 -7.19 16.80
CA TYR A 194 -13.23 -7.86 15.51
C TYR A 194 -13.14 -9.39 15.67
N CYS A 195 -12.42 -9.91 16.67
CA CYS A 195 -12.46 -11.36 17.00
C CYS A 195 -13.90 -11.84 17.18
N SER A 196 -14.69 -11.12 17.99
CA SER A 196 -16.07 -11.50 18.28
C SER A 196 -16.97 -11.48 17.05
N GLN A 197 -16.72 -10.58 16.10
CA GLN A 197 -17.45 -10.57 14.83
C GLN A 197 -17.15 -11.82 13.99
N ILE A 198 -15.87 -12.24 13.92
CA ILE A 198 -15.46 -13.45 13.20
C ILE A 198 -16.02 -14.71 13.91
N GLU A 199 -15.93 -14.79 15.23
CA GLU A 199 -16.42 -15.91 16.05
C GLU A 199 -17.96 -16.11 15.98
N ARG A 200 -18.73 -15.09 15.57
CA ARG A 200 -20.17 -15.21 15.29
C ARG A 200 -20.48 -15.93 13.98
N VAL A 201 -19.55 -15.91 13.03
CA VAL A 201 -19.75 -16.45 11.68
C VAL A 201 -19.17 -17.84 11.56
N TYR A 202 -18.02 -18.10 12.19
CA TYR A 202 -17.27 -19.33 12.01
C TYR A 202 -17.20 -20.13 13.31
N THR A 203 -17.17 -21.47 13.17
CA THR A 203 -17.00 -22.38 14.33
C THR A 203 -15.59 -22.26 14.89
N LYS A 204 -15.45 -22.51 16.20
CA LYS A 204 -14.16 -22.51 16.86
C LYS A 204 -13.21 -23.55 16.24
N GLU A 205 -13.72 -24.72 15.90
CA GLU A 205 -12.94 -25.78 15.23
C GLU A 205 -12.33 -25.28 13.91
N PHE A 206 -13.09 -24.55 13.08
CA PHE A 206 -12.58 -23.96 11.86
C PHE A 206 -11.49 -22.92 12.12
N LEU A 207 -11.69 -22.06 13.13
CA LEU A 207 -10.77 -20.95 13.44
C LEU A 207 -9.46 -21.42 14.10
N ASP A 208 -9.49 -22.53 14.84
CA ASP A 208 -8.33 -23.07 15.53
C ASP A 208 -7.47 -23.99 14.63
N ASN A 209 -8.02 -24.49 13.53
CA ASN A 209 -7.30 -25.34 12.59
C ASN A 209 -6.56 -24.52 11.54
N SER A 210 -5.41 -25.02 11.07
CA SER A 210 -4.71 -24.43 9.94
C SER A 210 -5.45 -24.76 8.64
N LEU A 211 -5.60 -23.76 7.77
CA LEU A 211 -6.11 -23.99 6.42
C LEU A 211 -5.10 -24.80 5.61
N THR A 212 -5.59 -25.79 4.91
CA THR A 212 -4.82 -26.61 3.96
C THR A 212 -5.31 -26.31 2.56
N PHE A 213 -4.38 -26.18 1.62
CA PHE A 213 -4.68 -25.91 0.22
C PHE A 213 -4.07 -27.00 -0.64
N ASP A 214 -4.74 -27.33 -1.73
CA ASP A 214 -4.20 -28.25 -2.72
C ASP A 214 -2.96 -27.65 -3.38
N ASP A 215 -1.97 -28.49 -3.66
CA ASP A 215 -0.77 -28.07 -4.36
C ASP A 215 -1.09 -27.60 -5.79
N PHE A 216 -0.47 -26.53 -6.21
CA PHE A 216 -0.55 -26.07 -7.58
C PHE A 216 0.34 -26.98 -8.46
N PRO A 217 -0.24 -27.63 -9.50
CA PRO A 217 0.54 -28.48 -10.40
C PRO A 217 1.48 -27.62 -11.24
N ILE A 218 2.77 -27.67 -10.94
CA ILE A 218 3.83 -26.98 -11.68
C ILE A 218 4.49 -28.00 -12.59
N LEU A 219 4.61 -27.67 -13.87
CA LEU A 219 5.12 -28.57 -14.89
C LEU A 219 6.65 -28.52 -15.01
N ASP A 220 7.28 -27.35 -14.76
CA ASP A 220 8.72 -27.17 -14.87
C ASP A 220 9.28 -26.17 -13.84
N GLU A 221 10.60 -26.11 -13.76
CA GLU A 221 11.34 -25.30 -12.80
C GLU A 221 11.32 -23.80 -13.15
N GLU A 222 11.24 -23.43 -14.42
CA GLU A 222 11.18 -22.04 -14.86
C GLU A 222 9.84 -21.41 -14.48
N GLU A 223 8.73 -22.15 -14.73
CA GLU A 223 7.40 -21.73 -14.30
C GLU A 223 7.34 -21.55 -12.78
N ARG A 224 7.93 -22.48 -12.02
CA ARG A 224 7.95 -22.41 -10.56
C ARG A 224 8.68 -21.16 -10.05
N LYS A 225 9.86 -20.86 -10.56
CA LYS A 225 10.63 -19.66 -10.20
C LYS A 225 9.87 -18.37 -10.51
N TYR A 226 9.25 -18.31 -11.69
CA TYR A 226 8.43 -17.17 -12.08
C TYR A 226 7.24 -16.97 -11.13
N ARG A 227 6.47 -18.03 -10.84
CA ARG A 227 5.30 -17.95 -9.98
C ARG A 227 5.69 -17.60 -8.53
N GLN A 228 6.76 -18.19 -8.03
CA GLN A 228 7.29 -17.86 -6.71
C GLN A 228 7.70 -16.39 -6.64
N TRP A 229 8.41 -15.89 -7.64
CA TRP A 229 8.75 -14.46 -7.73
C TRP A 229 7.50 -13.58 -7.77
N CYS A 230 6.49 -13.93 -8.55
CA CYS A 230 5.22 -13.20 -8.57
C CYS A 230 4.56 -13.16 -7.20
N ALA A 231 4.48 -14.30 -6.50
CA ALA A 231 3.85 -14.40 -5.19
C ALA A 231 4.59 -13.56 -4.14
N GLN A 232 5.92 -13.67 -4.10
CA GLN A 232 6.77 -12.93 -3.16
C GLN A 232 6.71 -11.41 -3.34
N ASN A 233 6.36 -10.94 -4.54
CA ASN A 233 6.22 -9.52 -4.85
C ASN A 233 4.76 -9.06 -4.96
N SER A 234 3.80 -9.86 -4.51
CA SER A 234 2.36 -9.55 -4.55
C SER A 234 1.86 -9.15 -5.95
N LEU A 235 2.33 -9.85 -6.99
CA LEU A 235 2.07 -9.49 -8.39
C LEU A 235 0.95 -10.31 -9.05
N PHE A 236 0.37 -11.31 -8.38
CA PHE A 236 -0.79 -11.99 -8.93
C PHE A 236 -2.05 -11.12 -8.81
N LEU A 237 -2.87 -11.13 -9.84
CA LEU A 237 -4.24 -10.58 -9.77
C LEU A 237 -5.13 -11.54 -8.96
N ASN A 238 -4.82 -11.62 -7.68
CA ASN A 238 -5.45 -12.49 -6.71
C ASN A 238 -5.45 -11.78 -5.35
N PRO A 239 -6.61 -11.42 -4.79
CA PRO A 239 -6.69 -10.71 -3.51
C PRO A 239 -5.98 -11.41 -2.35
N LEU A 240 -5.85 -12.74 -2.39
CA LEU A 240 -5.13 -13.48 -1.36
C LEU A 240 -3.61 -13.22 -1.41
N ASN A 241 -3.06 -12.78 -2.55
CA ASN A 241 -1.62 -12.53 -2.68
C ASN A 241 -1.14 -11.29 -1.90
N ASP A 242 -2.04 -10.41 -1.50
CA ASP A 242 -1.72 -9.30 -0.59
C ASP A 242 -1.40 -9.81 0.84
N ILE A 243 -1.89 -11.02 1.18
CA ILE A 243 -1.80 -11.60 2.52
C ILE A 243 -0.90 -12.84 2.56
N LEU A 244 -1.03 -13.71 1.56
CA LEU A 244 -0.35 -15.01 1.47
C LEU A 244 0.65 -15.02 0.31
N ASP A 245 1.69 -15.85 0.42
CA ASP A 245 2.71 -16.07 -0.61
C ASP A 245 2.83 -17.54 -1.06
N ASN A 246 2.02 -18.42 -0.44
CA ASN A 246 2.00 -19.84 -0.76
C ASN A 246 1.32 -20.13 -2.11
N ASN A 247 1.35 -21.40 -2.56
CA ASN A 247 0.88 -21.80 -3.88
C ASN A 247 -0.62 -21.58 -4.15
N VAL A 248 -1.44 -21.33 -3.15
CA VAL A 248 -2.87 -20.98 -3.32
C VAL A 248 -3.05 -19.68 -4.11
N VAL A 249 -2.07 -18.77 -4.02
CA VAL A 249 -2.15 -17.47 -4.71
C VAL A 249 -1.55 -17.47 -6.11
N TRP A 250 -0.94 -18.56 -6.58
CA TRP A 250 -0.19 -18.63 -7.84
C TRP A 250 -1.04 -18.60 -9.11
N ARG A 251 -2.19 -17.91 -9.08
CA ARG A 251 -3.12 -17.74 -10.20
C ARG A 251 -3.67 -16.33 -10.27
N ASP A 252 -3.83 -15.82 -11.48
CA ASP A 252 -4.51 -14.57 -11.77
C ASP A 252 -6.02 -14.82 -11.88
N ILE A 253 -6.70 -14.93 -10.75
CA ILE A 253 -8.11 -15.33 -10.67
C ILE A 253 -9.09 -14.15 -10.60
N MET A 254 -8.58 -12.92 -10.51
CA MET A 254 -9.44 -11.74 -10.48
C MET A 254 -10.36 -11.71 -11.71
N HIS A 255 -11.64 -11.56 -11.48
CA HIS A 255 -12.68 -11.43 -12.49
C HIS A 255 -13.73 -10.43 -12.03
N LEU A 256 -14.61 -10.00 -12.92
CA LEU A 256 -15.76 -9.18 -12.54
C LEU A 256 -16.76 -10.01 -11.75
N PRO A 257 -17.54 -9.37 -10.83
CA PRO A 257 -18.65 -10.03 -10.17
C PRO A 257 -19.61 -10.65 -11.18
N ASN A 258 -20.28 -11.73 -10.78
CA ASN A 258 -21.29 -12.37 -11.62
C ASN A 258 -22.43 -11.37 -11.92
N MET A 259 -22.65 -11.09 -13.19
CA MET A 259 -23.74 -10.22 -13.64
C MET A 259 -24.90 -11.06 -14.17
N ILE A 260 -26.13 -10.73 -13.77
CA ILE A 260 -27.31 -11.29 -14.42
C ILE A 260 -27.41 -10.66 -15.81
N MET A 261 -27.28 -11.48 -16.84
CA MET A 261 -27.33 -11.02 -18.24
C MET A 261 -28.51 -11.64 -18.96
N ASN A 262 -29.22 -10.83 -19.71
CA ASN A 262 -30.09 -11.34 -20.77
C ASN A 262 -29.23 -11.69 -22.00
N VAL A 263 -29.62 -12.70 -22.78
CA VAL A 263 -28.89 -13.15 -23.99
C VAL A 263 -28.68 -12.02 -25.02
N LYS A 264 -29.44 -10.93 -24.93
CA LYS A 264 -29.37 -9.75 -25.82
C LYS A 264 -28.55 -8.59 -25.24
N ASP A 265 -27.90 -8.75 -24.09
CA ASP A 265 -27.21 -7.68 -23.39
C ASP A 265 -25.74 -7.60 -23.82
N GLU A 266 -25.52 -7.16 -25.07
CA GLU A 266 -24.18 -7.03 -25.67
C GLU A 266 -23.26 -6.11 -24.87
N GLN A 267 -23.80 -5.09 -24.20
CA GLN A 267 -23.04 -4.12 -23.40
C GLN A 267 -22.34 -4.80 -22.22
N LYS A 268 -23.01 -5.70 -21.51
CA LYS A 268 -22.40 -6.41 -20.37
C LYS A 268 -21.30 -7.38 -20.81
N MET A 269 -21.43 -8.01 -21.98
CA MET A 269 -20.38 -8.87 -22.54
C MET A 269 -19.10 -8.05 -22.85
N ARG A 270 -19.24 -6.78 -23.25
CA ARG A 270 -18.13 -5.86 -23.49
C ARG A 270 -17.26 -5.66 -22.24
N PHE A 271 -17.84 -5.58 -21.05
CA PHE A 271 -17.09 -5.41 -19.79
C PHE A 271 -16.16 -6.59 -19.51
N PHE A 272 -16.60 -7.82 -19.76
CA PHE A 272 -15.74 -9.00 -19.63
C PHE A 272 -14.59 -8.96 -20.65
N GLY A 273 -14.85 -8.51 -21.87
CA GLY A 273 -13.82 -8.32 -22.89
C GLY A 273 -12.77 -7.31 -22.47
N LEU A 274 -13.19 -6.12 -22.00
CA LEU A 274 -12.29 -5.08 -21.51
C LEU A 274 -11.46 -5.55 -20.29
N MET A 275 -12.08 -6.24 -19.33
CA MET A 275 -11.36 -6.78 -18.18
C MET A 275 -10.33 -7.82 -18.59
N ASN A 276 -10.66 -8.71 -19.52
CA ASN A 276 -9.74 -9.72 -20.03
C ASN A 276 -8.56 -9.09 -20.78
N GLU A 277 -8.80 -8.01 -21.55
CA GLU A 277 -7.74 -7.27 -22.24
C GLU A 277 -6.78 -6.62 -21.23
N ILE A 278 -7.30 -5.96 -20.19
CA ILE A 278 -6.50 -5.37 -19.11
C ILE A 278 -5.66 -6.44 -18.41
N LYS A 279 -6.28 -7.58 -18.07
CA LYS A 279 -5.58 -8.72 -17.45
C LYS A 279 -4.46 -9.26 -18.34
N GLN A 280 -4.74 -9.50 -19.62
CA GLN A 280 -3.75 -10.04 -20.54
C GLN A 280 -2.56 -9.09 -20.69
N GLU A 281 -2.79 -7.79 -20.82
CA GLU A 281 -1.73 -6.80 -20.94
C GLU A 281 -0.89 -6.71 -19.66
N TYR A 282 -1.53 -6.76 -18.49
CA TYR A 282 -0.84 -6.79 -17.20
C TYR A 282 0.04 -8.05 -17.06
N ILE A 283 -0.53 -9.23 -17.30
CA ILE A 283 0.19 -10.51 -17.17
C ILE A 283 1.40 -10.56 -18.13
N SER A 284 1.22 -10.10 -19.38
CA SER A 284 2.29 -10.04 -20.36
C SER A 284 3.38 -9.05 -19.94
N SER A 285 3.00 -7.88 -19.44
CA SER A 285 3.94 -6.87 -18.95
C SER A 285 4.73 -7.37 -17.74
N ARG A 286 4.08 -8.04 -16.81
CA ARG A 286 4.71 -8.66 -15.64
C ARG A 286 5.75 -9.70 -16.05
N TYR A 287 5.45 -10.54 -17.04
CA TYR A 287 6.41 -11.52 -17.55
C TYR A 287 7.60 -10.86 -18.25
N LEU A 288 7.37 -9.84 -19.08
CA LEU A 288 8.44 -9.05 -19.71
C LEU A 288 9.34 -8.39 -18.67
N PHE A 289 8.76 -7.89 -17.57
CA PHE A 289 9.52 -7.33 -16.46
C PHE A 289 10.38 -8.40 -15.79
N TYR A 290 9.79 -9.55 -15.45
CA TYR A 290 10.51 -10.69 -14.88
C TYR A 290 11.73 -11.07 -15.74
N GLU A 291 11.54 -11.25 -17.05
CA GLU A 291 12.64 -11.55 -17.96
C GLU A 291 13.70 -10.43 -18.00
N SER A 292 13.28 -9.17 -17.85
CA SER A 292 14.20 -8.03 -17.94
C SER A 292 15.18 -7.91 -16.76
N ILE A 293 14.81 -8.48 -15.59
CA ILE A 293 15.60 -8.40 -14.34
C ILE A 293 16.36 -9.69 -14.01
N GLN A 294 16.25 -10.75 -14.85
CA GLN A 294 16.97 -12.00 -14.56
C GLN A 294 18.48 -11.82 -14.63
N PRO A 295 19.26 -12.51 -13.76
CA PRO A 295 20.72 -12.53 -13.84
C PRO A 295 21.20 -13.05 -15.21
N ARG A 296 22.30 -12.52 -15.69
CA ARG A 296 22.86 -12.85 -17.01
C ARG A 296 24.34 -13.14 -16.92
N GLU A 297 24.73 -14.23 -17.52
CA GLU A 297 26.14 -14.60 -17.65
C GLU A 297 26.74 -14.09 -18.97
N THR A 298 25.92 -13.89 -20.00
CA THR A 298 26.38 -13.52 -21.33
C THR A 298 25.47 -12.47 -21.99
N GLU A 299 26.04 -11.74 -22.93
CA GLU A 299 25.32 -10.85 -23.81
C GLU A 299 24.32 -11.60 -24.68
N HIS A 300 23.10 -11.09 -24.81
CA HIS A 300 22.09 -11.67 -25.68
C HIS A 300 22.50 -11.57 -27.14
N PHE A 301 22.28 -12.62 -27.93
CA PHE A 301 22.71 -12.68 -29.32
C PHE A 301 22.16 -11.53 -30.19
N SER A 302 20.99 -10.99 -29.87
CA SER A 302 20.40 -9.87 -30.61
C SER A 302 21.09 -8.52 -30.35
N ASP A 303 21.94 -8.44 -29.35
CA ASP A 303 22.62 -7.21 -28.96
C ASP A 303 24.07 -7.14 -29.48
N ARG A 304 24.60 -8.24 -30.07
CA ARG A 304 26.01 -8.38 -30.47
C ARG A 304 26.51 -7.34 -31.48
N GLU A 305 25.60 -6.76 -32.27
CA GLU A 305 25.94 -5.78 -33.28
C GLU A 305 25.62 -4.33 -32.85
N ASN A 306 25.20 -4.15 -31.58
CA ASN A 306 24.88 -2.86 -31.01
C ASN A 306 26.00 -2.36 -30.10
N HIS A 307 26.22 -1.05 -30.05
CA HIS A 307 26.99 -0.46 -28.97
C HIS A 307 26.17 -0.48 -27.69
N LEU A 308 26.61 -1.27 -26.71
CA LEU A 308 25.84 -1.47 -25.46
C LEU A 308 25.86 -0.27 -24.53
N VAL A 309 26.82 0.65 -24.68
CA VAL A 309 26.95 1.84 -23.86
C VAL A 309 27.18 3.05 -24.73
N ASP A 310 26.39 4.11 -24.54
CA ASP A 310 26.67 5.41 -25.14
C ASP A 310 27.80 6.08 -24.36
N SER A 311 28.86 6.51 -25.09
CA SER A 311 30.05 7.12 -24.49
C SER A 311 29.84 8.56 -24.01
N PHE A 312 28.73 9.21 -24.37
CA PHE A 312 28.42 10.59 -23.99
C PHE A 312 27.55 10.69 -22.74
N ASP A 313 26.51 9.83 -22.63
CA ASP A 313 25.55 9.87 -21.54
C ASP A 313 25.53 8.59 -20.71
N PHE A 314 26.39 7.61 -21.02
CA PHE A 314 26.47 6.29 -20.38
C PHE A 314 25.17 5.48 -20.45
N ALA A 315 24.28 5.80 -21.38
CA ALA A 315 23.06 5.04 -21.57
C ALA A 315 23.37 3.61 -22.03
N THR A 316 22.78 2.63 -21.39
CA THR A 316 22.97 1.20 -21.69
C THR A 316 21.88 0.74 -22.65
N TYR A 317 22.29 0.15 -23.79
CA TYR A 317 21.40 -0.42 -24.79
C TYR A 317 21.45 -1.94 -24.73
N SER A 318 20.30 -2.58 -24.53
CA SER A 318 20.16 -4.05 -24.55
C SER A 318 18.68 -4.44 -24.74
N ILE A 319 18.45 -5.66 -25.21
CA ILE A 319 17.09 -6.25 -25.32
C ILE A 319 16.35 -6.19 -23.99
N TYR A 320 17.06 -6.29 -22.89
CA TYR A 320 16.49 -6.29 -21.56
C TYR A 320 16.05 -4.90 -21.10
N ASN A 321 16.88 -3.88 -21.35
CA ASN A 321 16.48 -2.48 -21.13
C ASN A 321 15.29 -2.12 -22.02
N TYR A 322 15.24 -2.68 -23.25
CA TYR A 322 14.09 -2.53 -24.12
C TYR A 322 12.83 -3.18 -23.53
N LYS A 323 12.93 -4.45 -23.03
CA LYS A 323 11.83 -5.13 -22.35
C LYS A 323 11.31 -4.32 -21.15
N MET A 324 12.21 -3.78 -20.32
CA MET A 324 11.84 -2.92 -19.19
C MET A 324 11.09 -1.64 -19.64
N ARG A 325 11.57 -0.98 -20.68
CA ARG A 325 10.89 0.21 -21.26
C ARG A 325 9.51 -0.16 -21.83
N MET A 326 9.39 -1.30 -22.49
CA MET A 326 8.11 -1.77 -23.03
C MET A 326 7.14 -2.13 -21.90
N THR A 327 7.62 -2.79 -20.83
CA THR A 327 6.83 -3.03 -19.61
C THR A 327 6.28 -1.73 -19.05
N PHE A 328 7.12 -0.72 -18.87
CA PHE A 328 6.68 0.59 -18.36
C PHE A 328 5.60 1.22 -19.24
N ARG A 329 5.79 1.21 -20.57
CA ARG A 329 4.81 1.76 -21.50
C ARG A 329 3.47 1.02 -21.44
N SER A 330 3.53 -0.31 -21.38
CA SER A 330 2.33 -1.14 -21.31
C SER A 330 1.58 -0.92 -19.99
N LEU A 331 2.29 -0.93 -18.85
CA LEU A 331 1.68 -0.65 -17.54
C LEU A 331 1.05 0.76 -17.49
N TYR A 332 1.68 1.75 -18.14
CA TYR A 332 1.11 3.08 -18.23
C TYR A 332 -0.16 3.12 -19.10
N SER A 333 -0.18 2.36 -20.20
CA SER A 333 -1.36 2.18 -21.08
C SER A 333 -2.53 1.56 -20.35
N ILE A 334 -2.27 0.62 -19.42
CA ILE A 334 -3.30 -0.03 -18.59
C ILE A 334 -4.10 1.01 -17.78
N LEU A 335 -3.47 2.08 -17.31
CA LEU A 335 -4.17 3.14 -16.55
C LEU A 335 -5.27 3.80 -17.39
N ASP A 336 -5.01 4.06 -18.68
CA ASP A 336 -6.02 4.62 -19.57
C ASP A 336 -7.12 3.60 -19.90
N LYS A 337 -6.78 2.32 -20.06
CA LYS A 337 -7.77 1.25 -20.23
C LYS A 337 -8.67 1.08 -19.01
N VAL A 338 -8.11 1.18 -17.80
CA VAL A 338 -8.89 1.20 -16.55
C VAL A 338 -9.82 2.41 -16.51
N ALA A 339 -9.32 3.59 -16.91
CA ALA A 339 -10.16 4.79 -17.00
C ALA A 339 -11.31 4.61 -17.99
N PHE A 340 -11.04 4.03 -19.16
CA PHE A 340 -12.06 3.71 -20.15
C PHE A 340 -13.10 2.71 -19.59
N PHE A 341 -12.64 1.64 -18.95
CA PHE A 341 -13.51 0.68 -18.27
C PHE A 341 -14.41 1.35 -17.24
N LEU A 342 -13.86 2.21 -16.38
CA LEU A 342 -14.63 2.94 -15.35
C LEU A 342 -15.65 3.90 -15.97
N ASN A 343 -15.28 4.60 -17.06
CA ASN A 343 -16.18 5.50 -17.77
C ASN A 343 -17.42 4.77 -18.30
N GLU A 344 -17.22 3.58 -18.88
CA GLU A 344 -18.28 2.76 -19.42
C GLU A 344 -19.11 2.09 -18.31
N TYR A 345 -18.44 1.50 -17.32
CA TYR A 345 -19.09 0.72 -16.26
C TYR A 345 -19.96 1.58 -15.34
N PHE A 346 -19.51 2.79 -14.99
CA PHE A 346 -20.24 3.74 -14.14
C PHE A 346 -21.01 4.80 -14.93
N GLU A 347 -21.05 4.68 -16.25
CA GLU A 347 -21.77 5.63 -17.13
C GLU A 347 -21.40 7.11 -16.84
N ILE A 348 -20.08 7.38 -16.64
CA ILE A 348 -19.59 8.71 -16.26
C ILE A 348 -19.86 9.74 -17.35
N GLY A 349 -19.90 9.31 -18.62
CA GLY A 349 -20.30 10.14 -19.77
C GLY A 349 -19.19 11.01 -20.34
N ILE A 350 -17.92 10.70 -20.08
CA ILE A 350 -16.79 11.32 -20.78
C ILE A 350 -16.73 10.72 -22.18
N LYS A 351 -16.54 11.60 -23.20
CA LYS A 351 -16.45 11.13 -24.59
C LYS A 351 -15.21 10.24 -24.77
N GLU A 352 -15.35 9.17 -25.53
CA GLU A 352 -14.35 8.12 -25.71
C GLU A 352 -12.93 8.65 -26.00
N TYR A 353 -12.81 9.67 -26.88
CA TYR A 353 -11.51 10.25 -27.25
C TYR A 353 -10.91 11.22 -26.19
N ASP A 354 -11.69 11.59 -25.17
CA ASP A 354 -11.25 12.44 -24.05
C ASP A 354 -10.94 11.62 -22.79
N VAL A 355 -11.27 10.30 -22.80
CA VAL A 355 -11.05 9.41 -21.65
C VAL A 355 -9.57 9.11 -21.49
N ASN A 356 -9.05 9.40 -20.32
CA ASN A 356 -7.73 8.98 -19.86
C ASN A 356 -7.74 8.94 -18.34
N TYR A 357 -6.70 8.34 -17.73
CA TYR A 357 -6.63 8.18 -16.28
C TYR A 357 -6.81 9.49 -15.49
N LYS A 358 -6.33 10.61 -16.06
CA LYS A 358 -6.47 11.92 -15.41
C LYS A 358 -7.88 12.51 -15.56
N SER A 359 -8.52 12.34 -16.72
CA SER A 359 -9.85 12.92 -16.98
C SER A 359 -10.96 12.26 -16.14
N ILE A 360 -10.77 11.02 -15.71
CA ILE A 360 -11.70 10.34 -14.81
C ILE A 360 -11.79 11.07 -13.45
N TRP A 361 -10.66 11.54 -12.92
CA TRP A 361 -10.58 12.08 -11.57
C TRP A 361 -10.58 13.61 -11.51
N TYR A 362 -10.25 14.30 -12.62
CA TYR A 362 -10.03 15.74 -12.59
C TYR A 362 -10.73 16.46 -13.74
N ILE A 363 -11.41 17.56 -13.40
CA ILE A 363 -11.92 18.49 -14.39
C ILE A 363 -10.89 19.60 -14.60
N ALA A 364 -10.48 19.81 -15.86
CA ALA A 364 -9.60 20.90 -16.24
C ALA A 364 -10.38 22.22 -16.27
N LYS A 365 -9.93 23.22 -15.51
CA LYS A 365 -10.48 24.58 -15.52
C LYS A 365 -9.42 25.56 -15.99
N LYS A 366 -9.72 26.33 -17.06
CA LYS A 366 -8.84 27.39 -17.55
C LYS A 366 -9.10 28.67 -16.74
N LYS A 367 -8.07 29.21 -16.08
CA LYS A 367 -8.14 30.52 -15.41
C LYS A 367 -8.11 31.67 -16.44
N ALA A 368 -8.54 32.87 -16.03
CA ALA A 368 -8.52 34.07 -16.88
C ALA A 368 -7.13 34.41 -17.41
N ASN A 369 -6.05 34.05 -16.71
CA ASN A 369 -4.66 34.20 -17.13
C ASN A 369 -4.14 33.08 -18.04
N GLY A 370 -5.01 32.22 -18.57
CA GLY A 370 -4.65 31.11 -19.46
C GLY A 370 -4.11 29.85 -18.75
N LYS A 371 -3.81 29.91 -17.45
CA LYS A 371 -3.31 28.75 -16.70
C LYS A 371 -4.42 27.72 -16.49
N ILE A 372 -4.12 26.45 -16.82
CA ILE A 372 -5.01 25.32 -16.55
C ILE A 372 -4.78 24.85 -15.12
N ILE A 373 -5.87 24.74 -14.36
CA ILE A 373 -5.89 24.08 -13.06
C ILE A 373 -6.80 22.86 -13.15
N TYR A 374 -6.38 21.78 -12.50
CA TYR A 374 -7.16 20.58 -12.37
C TYR A 374 -7.87 20.59 -11.03
N LYS A 375 -9.18 20.38 -11.04
CA LYS A 375 -9.99 20.25 -9.83
C LYS A 375 -10.44 18.80 -9.74
N TYR A 376 -10.20 18.18 -8.59
CA TYR A 376 -10.73 16.85 -8.30
C TYR A 376 -12.26 16.86 -8.48
N ASN A 377 -12.75 15.84 -9.11
CA ASN A 377 -14.16 15.58 -9.33
C ASN A 377 -14.42 14.12 -8.99
N ASN A 378 -15.32 13.85 -8.06
CA ASN A 378 -15.74 12.47 -7.83
C ASN A 378 -16.63 12.04 -9.01
N PRO A 379 -16.20 11.13 -9.87
CA PRO A 379 -16.97 10.71 -11.03
C PRO A 379 -18.12 9.77 -10.65
N ILE A 380 -17.99 9.08 -9.52
CA ILE A 380 -18.98 8.12 -9.02
C ILE A 380 -19.90 8.91 -8.10
N LYS A 381 -21.09 9.24 -8.61
CA LYS A 381 -22.16 9.79 -7.78
C LYS A 381 -22.86 8.61 -7.11
N GLU A 382 -23.04 8.73 -5.78
CA GLU A 382 -23.82 7.79 -5.00
C GLU A 382 -25.25 7.62 -5.55
#